data_d00338b34de919a28ea92abe3947083e
#
_entry.id   d00338b34de919a28ea92abe3947083e
#
_cell.length_a   1.000
_cell.length_b   1.000
_cell.length_c   1.000
_cell.angle_alpha   90.00
_cell.angle_beta   90.00
_cell.angle_gamma   90.00
#
_symmetry.space_group_name_H-M   'P 1'
#
loop_
_entity.id
_entity.type
_entity.pdbx_description
1 polymer ?
#
loop_
_entity_poly.entity_id
_entity_poly.type
_entity_poly.pdbx_seq_one_letter_code
_entity_poly.pdbx_strand_id
1 'polypeptide(L)'
;MKKKTGYDYGECHVCGERMEERRIKQDFWVKEKLIVVEDVPAGVCPRCGDKVVSAEVGRQLAALLGGSARLRQTQTMRVPVIRFEKAVA
;
A
#
# COMPACT_ATOMS: atom_id res chain seq x y z
N MET A 1 -9.26 -8.20 -16.03
CA MET A 1 -9.89 -7.39 -14.97
C MET A 1 -9.80 -8.11 -13.65
N LYS A 2 -9.41 -7.40 -12.62
CA LYS A 2 -9.20 -8.01 -11.31
C LYS A 2 -10.48 -8.00 -10.52
N LYS A 3 -10.72 -9.10 -9.81
CA LYS A 3 -11.92 -9.23 -9.03
C LYS A 3 -11.70 -8.69 -7.63
N LYS A 4 -12.76 -8.23 -7.03
CA LYS A 4 -12.72 -7.86 -5.62
C LYS A 4 -12.65 -9.13 -4.79
N THR A 5 -12.03 -9.02 -3.64
CA THR A 5 -11.85 -10.18 -2.77
C THR A 5 -13.11 -10.55 -2.02
N GLY A 6 -14.08 -9.64 -1.93
CA GLY A 6 -15.28 -9.86 -1.14
C GLY A 6 -15.09 -9.64 0.33
N TYR A 7 -13.90 -9.24 0.73
CA TYR A 7 -13.62 -8.99 2.15
C TYR A 7 -14.34 -7.73 2.61
N ASP A 8 -14.87 -7.78 3.80
CA ASP A 8 -15.58 -6.64 4.39
C ASP A 8 -14.60 -5.83 5.24
N TYR A 9 -14.23 -4.67 4.74
CA TYR A 9 -13.28 -3.80 5.42
C TYR A 9 -13.93 -2.96 6.51
N GLY A 10 -15.27 -2.99 6.59
CA GLY A 10 -15.97 -2.25 7.61
C GLY A 10 -16.00 -0.77 7.36
N GLU A 11 -15.94 -0.02 8.43
CA GLU A 11 -16.07 1.42 8.40
C GLU A 11 -14.77 2.08 8.81
N CYS A 12 -14.54 3.26 8.28
CA CYS A 12 -13.33 4.01 8.56
C CYS A 12 -13.29 4.44 10.04
N HIS A 13 -12.17 4.20 10.68
CA HIS A 13 -12.01 4.58 12.08
C HIS A 13 -11.93 6.08 12.29
N VAL A 14 -11.62 6.80 11.23
CA VAL A 14 -11.43 8.25 11.34
C VAL A 14 -12.74 8.99 11.13
N CYS A 15 -13.47 8.67 10.09
CA CYS A 15 -14.65 9.42 9.73
C CYS A 15 -15.94 8.60 9.71
N GLY A 16 -15.85 7.29 9.91
CA GLY A 16 -17.04 6.45 9.97
C GLY A 16 -17.62 6.03 8.65
N GLU A 17 -17.02 6.49 7.57
CA GLU A 17 -17.52 6.15 6.25
C GLU A 17 -17.22 4.71 5.91
N ARG A 18 -18.09 4.08 5.10
CA ARG A 18 -17.88 2.70 4.71
C ARG A 18 -16.67 2.60 3.79
N MET A 19 -15.79 1.66 4.07
CA MET A 19 -14.59 1.46 3.26
C MET A 19 -14.95 0.76 1.95
N GLU A 20 -14.23 1.11 0.89
CA GLU A 20 -14.40 0.49 -0.42
C GLU A 20 -13.14 -0.26 -0.78
N GLU A 21 -13.31 -1.42 -1.40
CA GLU A 21 -12.15 -2.17 -1.84
C GLU A 21 -11.55 -1.56 -3.09
N ARG A 22 -10.25 -1.39 -3.09
CA ARG A 22 -9.50 -0.88 -4.23
C ARG A 22 -8.18 -1.60 -4.32
N ARG A 23 -7.61 -1.59 -5.51
CA ARG A 23 -6.25 -2.08 -5.72
C ARG A 23 -5.33 -0.88 -5.66
N ILE A 24 -4.37 -0.92 -4.76
CA ILE A 24 -3.50 0.24 -4.52
C ILE A 24 -2.05 -0.14 -4.72
N LYS A 25 -1.22 0.88 -4.90
CA LYS A 25 0.21 0.75 -4.82
C LYS A 25 0.61 1.10 -3.40
N GLN A 26 1.48 0.29 -2.84
CA GLN A 26 1.93 0.52 -1.48
C GLN A 26 3.44 0.49 -1.47
N ASP A 27 4.05 1.46 -0.82
CA ASP A 27 5.49 1.54 -0.73
C ASP A 27 5.97 1.04 0.62
N PHE A 28 7.12 0.40 0.59
CA PHE A 28 7.72 -0.16 1.80
C PHE A 28 9.21 0.13 1.79
N TRP A 29 9.75 0.44 2.94
CA TRP A 29 11.20 0.57 3.10
C TRP A 29 11.72 -0.70 3.72
N VAL A 30 12.56 -1.41 2.98
CA VAL A 30 13.14 -2.66 3.44
C VAL A 30 14.64 -2.52 3.32
N LYS A 31 15.33 -2.52 4.44
CA LYS A 31 16.81 -2.40 4.48
C LYS A 31 17.27 -1.23 3.63
N GLU A 32 16.65 -0.10 3.84
CA GLU A 32 16.99 1.15 3.17
C GLU A 32 16.71 1.15 1.68
N LYS A 33 15.95 0.20 1.20
CA LYS A 33 15.50 0.19 -0.18
C LYS A 33 14.01 0.45 -0.21
N LEU A 34 13.59 1.26 -1.16
CA LEU A 34 12.18 1.51 -1.37
C LEU A 34 11.63 0.50 -2.35
N ILE A 35 10.63 -0.22 -1.93
CA ILE A 35 9.98 -1.22 -2.76
C ILE A 35 8.52 -0.84 -2.90
N VAL A 36 8.03 -0.85 -4.12
CA VAL A 36 6.62 -0.54 -4.40
C VAL A 36 5.94 -1.83 -4.81
N VAL A 37 4.87 -2.18 -4.12
CA VAL A 37 4.07 -3.34 -4.46
C VAL A 37 2.78 -2.85 -5.08
N GLU A 38 2.47 -3.35 -6.26
CA GLU A 38 1.29 -2.93 -6.99
C GLU A 38 0.15 -3.92 -6.79
N ASP A 39 -1.06 -3.46 -7.05
CA ASP A 39 -2.25 -4.29 -7.04
C ASP A 39 -2.54 -4.91 -5.68
N VAL A 40 -2.28 -4.17 -4.63
CA VAL A 40 -2.57 -4.63 -3.29
C VAL A 40 -4.05 -4.41 -2.99
N PRO A 41 -4.80 -5.47 -2.67
CA PRO A 41 -6.21 -5.26 -2.31
C PRO A 41 -6.29 -4.57 -0.94
N ALA A 42 -7.05 -3.52 -0.88
CA ALA A 42 -7.15 -2.72 0.33
C ALA A 42 -8.52 -2.09 0.44
N GLY A 43 -8.92 -1.79 1.66
CA GLY A 43 -10.07 -0.95 1.90
C GLY A 43 -9.63 0.49 1.94
N VAL A 44 -10.30 1.34 1.20
CA VAL A 44 -9.96 2.75 1.14
C VAL A 44 -11.19 3.56 1.49
N CYS A 45 -11.03 4.51 2.38
CA CYS A 45 -12.12 5.39 2.72
C CYS A 45 -12.30 6.41 1.60
N PRO A 46 -13.48 6.45 0.96
CA PRO A 46 -13.66 7.40 -0.14
C PRO A 46 -13.70 8.84 0.32
N ARG A 47 -13.86 9.05 1.61
CA ARG A 47 -13.98 10.40 2.14
C ARG A 47 -12.66 10.97 2.59
N CYS A 48 -11.89 10.23 3.39
CA CYS A 48 -10.65 10.76 3.94
C CYS A 48 -9.40 10.09 3.40
N GLY A 49 -9.56 9.01 2.62
CA GLY A 49 -8.41 8.36 2.02
C GLY A 49 -7.67 7.37 2.90
N ASP A 50 -8.17 7.13 4.10
CA ASP A 50 -7.53 6.16 4.98
C ASP A 50 -7.56 4.78 4.34
N LYS A 51 -6.55 3.97 4.61
CA LYS A 51 -6.40 2.67 3.95
C LYS A 51 -6.14 1.59 4.98
N VAL A 52 -6.71 0.41 4.73
CA VAL A 52 -6.45 -0.76 5.57
C VAL A 52 -6.31 -1.98 4.66
N VAL A 53 -5.57 -2.96 5.12
CA VAL A 53 -5.50 -4.24 4.43
C VAL A 53 -5.97 -5.32 5.40
N SER A 54 -6.44 -6.44 4.84
CA SER A 54 -6.84 -7.55 5.68
C SER A 54 -5.60 -8.21 6.27
N ALA A 55 -5.80 -8.98 7.33
CA ALA A 55 -4.69 -9.71 7.95
C ALA A 55 -4.06 -10.67 6.94
N GLU A 56 -4.87 -11.28 6.10
CA GLU A 56 -4.36 -12.19 5.09
C GLU A 56 -3.44 -11.47 4.10
N VAL A 57 -3.87 -10.33 3.60
CA VAL A 57 -3.05 -9.56 2.68
C VAL A 57 -1.79 -9.07 3.39
N GLY A 58 -1.92 -8.67 4.65
CA GLY A 58 -0.76 -8.25 5.43
C GLY A 58 0.27 -9.35 5.55
N ARG A 59 -0.18 -10.58 5.79
CA ARG A 59 0.73 -11.71 5.88
C ARG A 59 1.41 -11.99 4.55
N GLN A 60 0.66 -11.88 3.45
CA GLN A 60 1.23 -12.08 2.13
C GLN A 60 2.27 -11.02 1.79
N LEU A 61 2.00 -9.78 2.17
CA LEU A 61 2.97 -8.71 1.97
C LEU A 61 4.23 -8.96 2.78
N ALA A 62 4.08 -9.38 4.03
CA ALA A 62 5.24 -9.66 4.87
C ALA A 62 6.08 -10.79 4.28
N ALA A 63 5.43 -11.83 3.79
CA ALA A 63 6.15 -12.94 3.19
C ALA A 63 6.88 -12.51 1.92
N LEU A 64 6.21 -11.72 1.11
CA LEU A 64 6.80 -11.24 -0.13
C LEU A 64 8.04 -10.39 0.14
N LEU A 65 7.94 -9.47 1.09
CA LEU A 65 9.03 -8.54 1.36
C LEU A 65 10.14 -9.18 2.17
N GLY A 66 9.79 -10.15 3.02
CA GLY A 66 10.78 -10.81 3.86
C GLY A 66 11.59 -11.86 3.14
N GLY A 67 11.04 -12.43 2.08
CA GLY A 67 11.74 -13.44 1.32
C GLY A 67 12.59 -12.82 0.23
N SER A 68 13.57 -12.06 0.63
CA SER A 68 14.33 -11.22 -0.29
C SER A 68 14.89 -11.97 -1.50
N ALA A 69 15.28 -13.22 -1.32
CA ALA A 69 15.87 -13.97 -2.41
C ALA A 69 14.85 -14.24 -3.52
N ARG A 70 13.60 -14.12 -3.20
CA ARG A 70 12.53 -14.36 -4.15
C ARG A 70 11.97 -13.12 -4.79
N LEU A 71 12.43 -11.99 -4.34
CA LEU A 71 11.88 -10.74 -4.81
C LEU A 71 12.32 -10.53 -6.23
N ARG A 72 11.40 -10.75 -7.15
CA ARG A 72 11.69 -10.54 -8.54
C ARG A 72 11.28 -9.16 -8.93
N GLN A 73 12.25 -8.44 -9.39
CA GLN A 73 12.06 -7.08 -9.82
C GLN A 73 11.76 -7.10 -11.31
N THR A 74 10.52 -6.85 -11.67
CA THR A 74 10.13 -6.88 -13.07
C THR A 74 10.27 -5.52 -13.72
N GLN A 75 10.30 -4.47 -12.95
CA GLN A 75 10.48 -3.13 -13.49
C GLN A 75 10.90 -2.21 -12.37
N THR A 76 11.45 -1.08 -12.75
CA THR A 76 11.82 -0.05 -11.80
C THR A 76 11.11 1.24 -12.17
N MET A 77 11.05 2.14 -11.23
CA MET A 77 10.50 3.46 -11.48
C MET A 77 11.43 4.50 -10.89
N ARG A 78 11.38 5.68 -11.45
CA ARG A 78 12.13 6.79 -10.91
C ARG A 78 11.27 7.50 -9.89
N VAL A 79 11.89 7.80 -8.78
CA VAL A 79 11.19 8.49 -7.71
C VAL A 79 11.92 9.79 -7.42
N PRO A 80 11.25 10.92 -7.55
CA PRO A 80 11.89 12.19 -7.18
C PRO A 80 12.19 12.20 -5.70
N VAL A 81 13.35 12.68 -5.36
CA VAL A 81 13.77 12.80 -3.98
C VAL A 81 14.05 14.25 -3.71
N ILE A 82 13.31 14.84 -2.79
CA ILE A 82 13.44 16.23 -2.46
C ILE A 82 13.87 16.33 -1.02
N ARG A 83 14.93 17.07 -0.79
CA ARG A 83 15.37 17.33 0.56
C ARG A 83 14.50 18.41 1.17
N PHE A 84 14.01 18.11 2.35
CA PHE A 84 13.26 19.12 3.07
C PHE A 84 14.24 20.12 3.64
N GLU A 85 14.11 21.38 3.22
CA GLU A 85 14.94 22.44 3.73
C GLU A 85 14.05 23.54 4.23
N LYS A 86 14.61 24.36 5.10
CA LYS A 86 13.86 25.47 5.63
C LYS A 86 13.34 26.29 4.47
N ALA A 87 12.04 26.48 4.45
CA ALA A 87 11.41 27.19 3.36
C ALA A 87 11.87 28.65 3.37
N VAL A 88 12.17 29.14 2.19
CA VAL A 88 12.47 30.54 2.00
C VAL A 88 11.36 31.09 1.15
N ALA A 89 10.60 31.96 1.74
CA ALA A 89 9.43 32.49 1.04
C ALA A 89 9.85 33.38 -0.12
#